data_d8fe22da1eefe6aff091be9ddd462dea
#
_entry.id   d8fe22da1eefe6aff091be9ddd462dea
#
_cell.length_a   1.000
_cell.length_b   1.000
_cell.length_c   1.000
_cell.angle_alpha   90.00
_cell.angle_beta   90.00
_cell.angle_gamma   90.00
#
_symmetry.space_group_name_H-M   'P 1'
#
loop_
_entity.id
_entity.type
_entity.pdbx_description
1 polymer ?
#
loop_
_entity_poly.entity_id
_entity_poly.type
_entity_poly.pdbx_seq_one_letter_code
_entity_poly.pdbx_strand_id
1 'polypeptide(L)'
;DLVDVKDFTLIRLCNELRHFGFEAKNLRQYVMAANRESSMFAKSLVVYAKKGGGVKADHTHETRQKFISALTRMLGLTNAIRNELITKLVSESFKDMHLDE
;
A
#
# COMPACT_ATOMS: atom_id res chain seq x y z
N ASP A 1 17.53 3.76 -1.61
CA ASP A 1 16.83 3.50 -0.38
C ASP A 1 15.46 4.19 -0.38
N LEU A 2 14.44 3.44 -0.04
CA LEU A 2 13.07 3.95 -0.08
C LEU A 2 12.73 4.86 1.10
N VAL A 3 13.50 4.78 2.17
CA VAL A 3 13.29 5.63 3.35
C VAL A 3 14.49 6.55 3.49
N ASP A 4 14.24 7.82 3.22
CA ASP A 4 15.24 8.88 3.34
C ASP A 4 15.04 9.62 4.66
N VAL A 5 16.11 10.22 5.17
CA VAL A 5 16.03 11.05 6.39
C VAL A 5 15.06 12.23 6.19
N LYS A 6 14.77 12.59 4.94
CA LYS A 6 13.84 13.68 4.65
C LYS A 6 12.38 13.20 4.59
N ASP A 7 12.14 11.91 4.69
CA ASP A 7 10.78 11.37 4.64
C ASP A 7 10.21 11.32 6.06
N PHE A 8 9.79 12.48 6.54
CA PHE A 8 9.30 12.60 7.91
C PHE A 8 8.04 11.80 8.16
N THR A 9 7.20 11.63 7.13
CA THR A 9 5.97 10.87 7.28
C THR A 9 6.26 9.40 7.56
N LEU A 10 7.13 8.79 6.76
CA LEU A 10 7.48 7.38 6.96
C LEU A 10 8.20 7.17 8.29
N ILE A 11 9.11 8.08 8.62
CA ILE A 11 9.85 7.98 9.89
C ILE A 11 8.89 8.03 11.07
N ARG A 12 7.93 8.95 11.03
CA ARG A 12 6.95 9.09 12.11
C ARG A 12 6.11 7.82 12.26
N LEU A 13 5.64 7.29 11.15
CA LEU A 13 4.82 6.07 11.16
C LEU A 13 5.61 4.88 11.70
N CYS A 14 6.86 4.74 11.29
CA CYS A 14 7.71 3.67 11.78
C CYS A 14 7.97 3.81 13.27
N ASN A 15 8.18 5.05 13.74
CA ASN A 15 8.39 5.28 15.17
C ASN A 15 7.16 4.92 15.99
N GLU A 16 5.96 5.20 15.49
CA GLU A 16 4.74 4.82 16.18
C GLU A 16 4.61 3.29 16.27
N LEU A 17 4.93 2.57 15.20
CA LEU A 17 4.87 1.11 15.20
C LEU A 17 5.84 0.52 16.21
N ARG A 18 6.99 1.17 16.43
CA ARG A 18 7.96 0.68 17.39
C ARG A 18 7.41 0.68 18.81
N HIS A 19 6.47 1.55 19.14
CA HIS A 19 5.81 1.51 20.45
C HIS A 19 5.02 0.23 20.67
N PHE A 20 4.65 -0.47 19.60
CA PHE A 20 3.94 -1.74 19.68
C PHE A 20 4.88 -2.93 19.53
N GLY A 21 6.19 -2.70 19.60
CA GLY A 21 7.16 -3.78 19.56
C GLY A 21 7.66 -4.14 18.16
N PHE A 22 7.33 -3.35 17.15
CA PHE A 22 7.87 -3.58 15.82
C PHE A 22 9.36 -3.25 15.81
N GLU A 23 10.13 -4.14 15.22
CA GLU A 23 11.58 -3.97 15.09
C GLU A 23 11.96 -3.64 13.65
N ALA A 24 13.22 -3.26 13.43
CA ALA A 24 13.71 -2.93 12.11
C ALA A 24 13.45 -4.03 11.09
N LYS A 25 13.61 -5.29 11.50
CA LYS A 25 13.36 -6.43 10.60
C LYS A 25 11.91 -6.52 10.15
N ASN A 26 10.97 -6.15 11.03
CA ASN A 26 9.54 -6.12 10.67
C ASN A 26 9.25 -5.02 9.69
N LEU A 27 9.86 -3.85 9.90
CA LEU A 27 9.67 -2.71 8.99
C LEU A 27 10.25 -2.99 7.61
N ARG A 28 11.38 -3.72 7.55
CA ARG A 28 11.93 -4.14 6.26
C ARG A 28 10.98 -5.03 5.48
N GLN A 29 10.21 -5.86 6.18
CA GLN A 29 9.20 -6.69 5.52
C GLN A 29 8.15 -5.84 4.81
N TYR A 30 7.77 -4.70 5.40
CA TYR A 30 6.85 -3.79 4.74
C TYR A 30 7.43 -3.20 3.47
N VAL A 31 8.72 -2.85 3.50
CA VAL A 31 9.39 -2.34 2.30
C VAL A 31 9.39 -3.41 1.20
N MET A 32 9.70 -4.65 1.55
CA MET A 32 9.72 -5.75 0.59
C MET A 32 8.32 -6.01 0.02
N ALA A 33 7.31 -5.98 0.88
CA ALA A 33 5.93 -6.16 0.45
C ALA A 33 5.50 -5.03 -0.49
N ALA A 34 5.88 -3.78 -0.16
CA ALA A 34 5.57 -2.64 -0.99
C ALA A 34 6.22 -2.75 -2.37
N ASN A 35 7.46 -3.25 -2.42
CA ASN A 35 8.13 -3.48 -3.70
C ASN A 35 7.37 -4.46 -4.57
N ARG A 36 6.88 -5.56 -3.99
CA ARG A 36 6.09 -6.54 -4.73
C ARG A 36 4.77 -5.95 -5.21
N GLU A 37 4.10 -5.23 -4.34
CA GLU A 37 2.80 -4.63 -4.68
C GLU A 37 2.95 -3.52 -5.71
N SER A 38 4.04 -2.76 -5.65
CA SER A 38 4.24 -1.67 -6.60
C SER A 38 4.32 -2.18 -8.03
N SER A 39 4.88 -3.37 -8.23
CA SER A 39 4.93 -3.99 -9.55
C SER A 39 3.54 -4.33 -10.07
N MET A 40 2.68 -4.86 -9.20
CA MET A 40 1.29 -5.13 -9.55
C MET A 40 0.56 -3.85 -9.93
N PHE A 41 0.73 -2.81 -9.13
CA PHE A 41 0.08 -1.53 -9.37
C PHE A 41 0.53 -0.93 -10.70
N ALA A 42 1.84 -0.97 -10.97
CA ALA A 42 2.36 -0.44 -12.22
C ALA A 42 1.77 -1.16 -13.43
N LYS A 43 1.69 -2.48 -13.37
CA LYS A 43 1.09 -3.26 -14.46
C LYS A 43 -0.39 -2.94 -14.64
N SER A 44 -1.12 -2.82 -13.54
CA SER A 44 -2.54 -2.49 -13.60
C SER A 44 -2.78 -1.11 -14.18
N LEU A 45 -1.93 -0.14 -13.84
CA LEU A 45 -2.06 1.21 -14.38
C LEU A 45 -1.83 1.23 -15.89
N VAL A 46 -0.88 0.44 -16.39
CA VAL A 46 -0.64 0.34 -17.83
C VAL A 46 -1.88 -0.22 -18.55
N VAL A 47 -2.45 -1.29 -18.01
CA VAL A 47 -3.67 -1.90 -18.58
C VAL A 47 -4.83 -0.91 -18.54
N TYR A 48 -5.01 -0.22 -17.42
CA TYR A 48 -6.05 0.78 -17.25
C TYR A 48 -5.91 1.89 -18.30
N ALA A 49 -4.69 2.36 -18.53
CA ALA A 49 -4.44 3.40 -19.53
C ALA A 49 -4.82 2.95 -20.93
N LYS A 50 -4.49 1.69 -21.27
CA LYS A 50 -4.83 1.15 -22.60
C LYS A 50 -6.33 1.02 -22.79
N LYS A 51 -7.04 0.55 -21.76
CA LYS A 51 -8.50 0.39 -21.81
C LYS A 51 -9.22 1.73 -21.81
N GLY A 52 -8.59 2.74 -21.24
CA GLY A 52 -9.20 4.06 -21.14
C GLY A 52 -9.21 4.87 -22.42
N GLY A 53 -9.06 4.24 -23.59
CA GLY A 53 -9.24 4.93 -24.86
C GLY A 53 -8.01 5.63 -25.37
N GLY A 54 -6.88 5.00 -25.20
CA GLY A 54 -5.70 5.51 -25.87
C GLY A 54 -5.02 6.63 -25.14
N VAL A 55 -4.90 6.50 -23.86
CA VAL A 55 -3.96 7.34 -23.16
C VAL A 55 -2.59 6.86 -23.61
N LYS A 56 -2.13 7.41 -24.71
CA LYS A 56 -0.76 7.19 -25.15
C LYS A 56 0.16 7.73 -24.08
N ALA A 57 1.44 7.47 -24.20
CA ALA A 57 2.43 7.97 -23.26
C ALA A 57 2.47 9.49 -23.30
N ASP A 58 1.33 10.10 -23.09
CA ASP A 58 1.10 11.50 -23.08
C ASP A 58 1.19 11.98 -21.64
N HIS A 59 2.14 12.84 -21.35
CA HIS A 59 2.40 13.31 -20.00
C HIS A 59 1.64 14.61 -19.70
N THR A 60 0.41 14.73 -20.21
CA THR A 60 -0.41 15.89 -19.91
C THR A 60 -0.84 15.85 -18.45
N HIS A 61 -1.21 17.01 -17.95
CA HIS A 61 -1.73 17.14 -16.59
C HIS A 61 -2.95 16.23 -16.38
N GLU A 62 -3.82 16.17 -17.37
CA GLU A 62 -5.02 15.34 -17.31
C GLU A 62 -4.68 13.86 -17.18
N THR A 63 -3.72 13.39 -17.95
CA THR A 63 -3.26 11.99 -17.88
C THR A 63 -2.70 11.68 -16.51
N ARG A 64 -1.89 12.59 -15.97
CA ARG A 64 -1.33 12.42 -14.63
C ARG A 64 -2.42 12.33 -13.58
N GLN A 65 -3.45 13.16 -13.68
CA GLN A 65 -4.56 13.14 -12.73
C GLN A 65 -5.32 11.83 -12.79
N LYS A 66 -5.50 11.27 -13.98
CA LYS A 66 -6.16 9.98 -14.13
C LYS A 66 -5.35 8.88 -13.45
N PHE A 67 -4.04 8.87 -13.63
CA PHE A 67 -3.19 7.88 -12.98
C PHE A 67 -3.20 8.05 -11.46
N ILE A 68 -3.12 9.27 -10.98
CA ILE A 68 -3.16 9.53 -9.53
C ILE A 68 -4.48 9.07 -8.94
N SER A 69 -5.59 9.37 -9.59
CA SER A 69 -6.91 8.94 -9.12
C SER A 69 -7.04 7.43 -9.09
N ALA A 70 -6.57 6.76 -10.14
CA ALA A 70 -6.61 5.30 -10.21
C ALA A 70 -5.73 4.69 -9.13
N LEU A 71 -4.52 5.20 -8.95
CA LEU A 71 -3.62 4.71 -7.92
C LEU A 71 -4.21 4.89 -6.52
N THR A 72 -4.77 6.06 -6.25
CA THR A 72 -5.39 6.35 -4.96
C THR A 72 -6.52 5.36 -4.68
N ARG A 73 -7.35 5.09 -5.69
CA ARG A 73 -8.45 4.13 -5.53
C ARG A 73 -7.92 2.72 -5.28
N MET A 74 -6.89 2.31 -6.02
CA MET A 74 -6.27 0.99 -5.86
C MET A 74 -5.69 0.84 -4.45
N LEU A 75 -5.03 1.87 -3.95
CA LEU A 75 -4.48 1.84 -2.59
C LEU A 75 -5.58 1.69 -1.55
N GLY A 76 -6.69 2.40 -1.71
CA GLY A 76 -7.82 2.28 -0.80
C GLY A 76 -8.40 0.87 -0.78
N LEU A 77 -8.57 0.27 -1.95
CA LEU A 77 -9.12 -1.07 -2.06
C LEU A 77 -8.18 -2.13 -1.49
N THR A 78 -6.90 -2.06 -1.83
CA THR A 78 -5.92 -3.03 -1.34
C THR A 78 -5.71 -2.90 0.16
N ASN A 79 -5.73 -1.66 0.68
CA ASN A 79 -5.63 -1.46 2.13
C ASN A 79 -6.84 -2.05 2.85
N ALA A 80 -8.03 -1.91 2.29
CA ALA A 80 -9.24 -2.49 2.87
C ALA A 80 -9.17 -4.02 2.88
N ILE A 81 -8.71 -4.62 1.78
CA ILE A 81 -8.51 -6.07 1.71
C ILE A 81 -7.49 -6.52 2.76
N ARG A 82 -6.38 -5.81 2.85
CA ARG A 82 -5.33 -6.15 3.80
C ARG A 82 -5.84 -6.06 5.24
N ASN A 83 -6.61 -5.02 5.57
CA ASN A 83 -7.19 -4.88 6.90
C ASN A 83 -8.08 -6.08 7.24
N GLU A 84 -8.94 -6.48 6.32
CA GLU A 84 -9.82 -7.64 6.53
C GLU A 84 -9.03 -8.92 6.75
N LEU A 85 -8.03 -9.16 5.91
CA LEU A 85 -7.23 -10.38 6.01
C LEU A 85 -6.42 -10.43 7.29
N ILE A 86 -5.74 -9.34 7.64
CA ILE A 86 -4.92 -9.31 8.85
C ILE A 86 -5.80 -9.46 10.08
N THR A 87 -6.94 -8.78 10.12
CA THR A 87 -7.86 -8.89 11.25
C THR A 87 -8.32 -10.33 11.44
N LYS A 88 -8.69 -11.00 10.37
CA LYS A 88 -9.13 -12.40 10.43
C LYS A 88 -8.01 -13.31 10.92
N LEU A 89 -6.80 -13.11 10.39
CA LEU A 89 -5.67 -13.96 10.78
C LEU A 89 -5.27 -13.76 12.23
N VAL A 90 -5.28 -12.51 12.70
CA VAL A 90 -4.97 -12.22 14.10
C VAL A 90 -6.07 -12.73 15.00
N SER A 91 -7.34 -12.54 14.62
CA SER A 91 -8.47 -13.04 15.40
C SER A 91 -8.40 -14.55 15.56
N GLU A 92 -7.98 -15.24 14.51
CA GLU A 92 -7.82 -16.70 14.58
C GLU A 92 -6.79 -17.10 15.62
N SER A 93 -5.73 -16.32 15.78
CA SER A 93 -4.70 -16.56 16.79
C SER A 93 -5.18 -16.25 18.22
N PHE A 94 -6.21 -15.41 18.34
CA PHE A 94 -6.72 -14.98 19.65
C PHE A 94 -8.22 -15.21 19.76
N LYS A 95 -8.67 -16.42 19.44
CA LYS A 95 -10.09 -16.77 19.40
C LYS A 95 -10.82 -16.45 20.69
N ASP A 96 -10.17 -16.70 21.81
CA ASP A 96 -10.79 -16.53 23.12
C ASP A 96 -11.05 -15.06 23.47
N MET A 97 -10.48 -14.14 22.72
CA MET A 97 -10.62 -12.71 22.97
C MET A 97 -11.71 -12.06 22.11
N HIS A 98 -12.25 -12.79 21.13
CA HIS A 98 -13.36 -12.32 20.29
C HIS A 98 -13.07 -10.97 19.61
N LEU A 99 -11.91 -10.86 18.97
CA LEU A 99 -11.48 -9.61 18.36
C LEU A 99 -12.29 -9.20 17.14
N ASP A 100 -12.98 -10.14 16.52
CA ASP A 100 -13.73 -9.90 15.28
C ASP A 100 -15.24 -9.68 15.51
N GLU A 101 -15.64 -9.50 16.75
CA GLU A 101 -17.03 -9.20 17.08
C GLU A 101 -17.36 -7.71 17.10
#